data_859ca0f28d1f8d2cf107a7fb44d7fbf6
#
_entry.id   859ca0f28d1f8d2cf107a7fb44d7fbf6
#
_cell.length_a   1.000
_cell.length_b   1.000
_cell.length_c   1.000
_cell.angle_alpha   90.00
_cell.angle_beta   90.00
_cell.angle_gamma   90.00
#
_symmetry.space_group_name_H-M   'P 1'
#
loop_
_entity.id
_entity.type
_entity.pdbx_description
1 polymer ?
#
loop_
_entity_poly.entity_id
_entity_poly.type
_entity_poly.pdbx_seq_one_letter_code
_entity_poly.pdbx_strand_id
1 'polypeptide(L)'
;VVTFNMEGDKVVESKMPRKYIFTEDYSDYYKQTSFSAQDVKVGSVIEVKYEITSDRFWEVDDVYFQRRIPVNLAECTIMIPQFFTFNKKVNGSLHVDYSVIEDSSSIPIPGTSYSYSLYTDKFKIADVPAFKVEPYVYNTSQYLSAVHYDIRSMNIPGIVTEDFSVAWPSVDEN
;
A
#
# COMPACT_ATOMS: atom_id res chain seq x y z
N VAL A 1 12.42 -2.35 -13.59
CA VAL A 1 13.07 -3.51 -12.96
C VAL A 1 14.54 -3.49 -13.32
N VAL A 2 15.40 -3.67 -12.33
CA VAL A 2 16.85 -3.73 -12.49
C VAL A 2 17.34 -4.95 -11.72
N THR A 3 18.22 -5.74 -12.34
CA THR A 3 18.93 -6.85 -11.70
C THR A 3 20.38 -6.44 -11.46
N PHE A 4 20.85 -6.64 -10.25
CA PHE A 4 22.23 -6.40 -9.85
C PHE A 4 22.93 -7.73 -9.60
N ASN A 5 24.05 -7.93 -10.26
CA ASN A 5 24.89 -9.11 -10.11
C ASN A 5 26.31 -8.72 -9.68
N MET A 6 26.91 -9.56 -8.85
CA MET A 6 28.36 -9.45 -8.56
C MET A 6 29.15 -10.20 -9.64
N GLU A 7 30.12 -9.52 -10.27
CA GLU A 7 31.09 -10.10 -11.17
C GLU A 7 32.51 -9.75 -10.67
N GLY A 8 33.10 -10.70 -9.94
CA GLY A 8 34.27 -10.41 -9.11
C GLY A 8 33.91 -9.39 -8.04
N ASP A 9 34.63 -8.27 -7.96
CA ASP A 9 34.40 -7.18 -7.00
C ASP A 9 33.54 -6.03 -7.57
N LYS A 10 32.88 -6.24 -8.72
CA LYS A 10 32.08 -5.20 -9.38
C LYS A 10 30.61 -5.58 -9.39
N VAL A 11 29.75 -4.58 -9.16
CA VAL A 11 28.32 -4.70 -9.36
C VAL A 11 28.01 -4.38 -10.81
N VAL A 12 27.33 -5.31 -11.49
CA VAL A 12 26.87 -5.16 -12.87
C VAL A 12 25.34 -5.05 -12.86
N GLU A 13 24.82 -4.03 -13.54
CA GLU A 13 23.39 -3.76 -13.64
C GLU A 13 22.83 -4.25 -14.98
N SER A 14 21.71 -4.98 -14.92
CA SER A 14 20.93 -5.38 -16.08
C SER A 14 19.52 -4.75 -15.99
N LYS A 15 19.27 -3.74 -16.81
CA LYS A 15 17.95 -3.07 -16.87
C LYS A 15 17.01 -3.84 -17.80
N MET A 16 15.80 -4.09 -17.32
CA MET A 16 14.77 -4.76 -18.10
C MET A 16 14.23 -3.85 -19.21
N PRO A 17 14.32 -4.23 -20.50
CA PRO A 17 13.68 -3.51 -21.58
C PRO A 17 12.14 -3.59 -21.50
N ARG A 18 11.46 -2.53 -21.96
CA ARG A 18 9.98 -2.46 -21.94
C ARG A 18 9.28 -3.61 -22.69
N LYS A 19 9.93 -4.21 -23.68
CA LYS A 19 9.39 -5.36 -24.43
C LYS A 19 9.14 -6.61 -23.61
N TYR A 20 9.65 -6.67 -22.37
CA TYR A 20 9.41 -7.76 -21.42
C TYR A 20 8.33 -7.44 -20.39
N ILE A 21 7.59 -6.36 -20.60
CA ILE A 21 6.40 -6.01 -19.84
C ILE A 21 5.19 -6.38 -20.68
N PHE A 22 4.34 -7.21 -20.15
CA PHE A 22 3.11 -7.68 -20.78
C PHE A 22 1.94 -7.24 -19.95
N THR A 23 0.99 -6.55 -20.58
CA THR A 23 -0.26 -6.15 -19.94
C THR A 23 -1.41 -6.80 -20.67
N GLU A 24 -2.27 -7.47 -19.94
CA GLU A 24 -3.47 -8.14 -20.45
C GLU A 24 -4.69 -7.79 -19.60
N ASP A 25 -5.87 -7.85 -20.21
CA ASP A 25 -7.11 -7.64 -19.47
C ASP A 25 -7.43 -8.91 -18.67
N TYR A 26 -7.43 -8.77 -17.35
CA TYR A 26 -7.76 -9.86 -16.43
C TYR A 26 -9.28 -9.98 -16.23
N SER A 27 -10.00 -8.85 -16.26
CA SER A 27 -11.44 -8.74 -16.22
C SER A 27 -11.87 -7.40 -16.81
N ASP A 28 -13.18 -7.12 -16.88
CA ASP A 28 -13.72 -5.83 -17.34
C ASP A 28 -13.20 -4.62 -16.54
N TYR A 29 -12.71 -4.86 -15.30
CA TYR A 29 -12.27 -3.81 -14.38
C TYR A 29 -10.79 -3.86 -14.02
N TYR A 30 -10.08 -4.96 -14.33
CA TYR A 30 -8.71 -5.17 -13.90
C TYR A 30 -7.80 -5.55 -15.06
N LYS A 31 -6.62 -4.95 -15.07
CA LYS A 31 -5.51 -5.32 -15.95
C LYS A 31 -4.41 -6.00 -15.15
N GLN A 32 -3.86 -7.05 -15.69
CA GLN A 32 -2.69 -7.72 -15.13
C GLN A 32 -1.46 -7.31 -15.90
N THR A 33 -0.45 -6.79 -15.20
CA THR A 33 0.86 -6.51 -15.77
C THR A 33 1.88 -7.50 -15.25
N SER A 34 2.48 -8.26 -16.15
CA SER A 34 3.52 -9.24 -15.89
C SER A 34 4.84 -8.78 -16.47
N PHE A 35 5.95 -9.11 -15.83
CA PHE A 35 7.28 -8.80 -16.32
C PHE A 35 8.29 -9.89 -15.95
N SER A 36 9.41 -9.95 -16.69
CA SER A 36 10.51 -10.87 -16.43
C SER A 36 11.80 -10.11 -16.20
N ALA A 37 12.37 -10.23 -15.00
CA ALA A 37 13.70 -9.70 -14.71
C ALA A 37 14.75 -10.41 -15.57
N GLN A 38 15.74 -9.66 -16.04
CA GLN A 38 16.80 -10.18 -16.91
C GLN A 38 18.02 -10.58 -16.09
N ASP A 39 18.81 -11.52 -16.61
CA ASP A 39 20.11 -11.95 -16.08
C ASP A 39 20.10 -12.38 -14.60
N VAL A 40 19.00 -12.95 -14.15
CA VAL A 40 18.85 -13.40 -12.77
C VAL A 40 19.69 -14.64 -12.52
N LYS A 41 20.54 -14.60 -11.49
CA LYS A 41 21.43 -15.66 -11.01
C LYS A 41 21.21 -15.88 -9.52
N VAL A 42 21.76 -16.95 -8.97
CA VAL A 42 21.84 -17.12 -7.52
C VAL A 42 22.70 -16.00 -6.94
N GLY A 43 22.19 -15.28 -5.95
CA GLY A 43 22.84 -14.13 -5.34
C GLY A 43 22.53 -12.77 -6.00
N SER A 44 21.70 -12.75 -7.06
CA SER A 44 21.23 -11.48 -7.64
C SER A 44 20.36 -10.72 -6.66
N VAL A 45 20.45 -9.39 -6.71
CA VAL A 45 19.48 -8.46 -6.11
C VAL A 45 18.60 -7.93 -7.23
N ILE A 46 17.29 -7.99 -7.05
CA ILE A 46 16.30 -7.49 -8.01
C ILE A 46 15.59 -6.29 -7.39
N GLU A 47 15.72 -5.13 -8.02
CA GLU A 47 14.98 -3.93 -7.67
C GLU A 47 13.74 -3.81 -8.58
N VAL A 48 12.58 -3.67 -7.97
CA VAL A 48 11.31 -3.44 -8.68
C VAL A 48 10.72 -2.13 -8.17
N LYS A 49 10.48 -1.20 -9.10
CA LYS A 49 9.74 0.03 -8.83
C LYS A 49 8.53 0.08 -9.77
N TYR A 50 7.37 0.30 -9.21
CA TYR A 50 6.13 0.47 -9.96
C TYR A 50 5.28 1.57 -9.31
N GLU A 51 4.35 2.10 -10.09
CA GLU A 51 3.37 3.08 -9.67
C GLU A 51 2.00 2.58 -10.09
N ILE A 52 1.03 2.66 -9.19
CA ILE A 52 -0.37 2.37 -9.44
C ILE A 52 -1.13 3.69 -9.27
N THR A 53 -1.92 4.05 -10.27
CA THR A 53 -2.82 5.20 -10.21
C THR A 53 -4.25 4.69 -10.25
N SER A 54 -5.09 5.21 -9.35
CA SER A 54 -6.51 4.86 -9.25
C SER A 54 -7.34 6.12 -9.08
N ASP A 55 -8.52 6.15 -9.70
CA ASP A 55 -9.50 7.22 -9.51
C ASP A 55 -10.28 7.06 -8.20
N ARG A 56 -10.08 5.94 -7.49
CA ARG A 56 -10.74 5.63 -6.22
C ARG A 56 -10.00 6.28 -5.04
N PHE A 57 -10.07 7.60 -4.93
CA PHE A 57 -9.38 8.38 -3.91
C PHE A 57 -9.87 8.13 -2.47
N TRP A 58 -11.01 7.47 -2.31
CA TRP A 58 -11.59 7.07 -1.01
C TRP A 58 -11.16 5.68 -0.54
N GLU A 59 -10.48 4.92 -1.39
CA GLU A 59 -10.03 3.57 -1.10
C GLU A 59 -8.52 3.55 -0.89
N VAL A 60 -8.10 3.19 0.31
CA VAL A 60 -6.69 2.95 0.63
C VAL A 60 -6.48 1.45 0.71
N ASP A 61 -5.58 0.93 -0.11
CA ASP A 61 -5.25 -0.49 -0.11
C ASP A 61 -4.69 -0.95 1.25
N ASP A 62 -5.00 -2.17 1.62
CA ASP A 62 -4.43 -2.83 2.78
C ASP A 62 -2.90 -2.94 2.68
N VAL A 63 -2.21 -2.58 3.73
CA VAL A 63 -0.74 -2.65 3.79
C VAL A 63 -0.32 -3.90 4.52
N TYR A 64 0.17 -4.89 3.77
CA TYR A 64 0.68 -6.15 4.31
C TYR A 64 2.19 -6.07 4.51
N PHE A 65 2.65 -6.19 5.75
CA PHE A 65 4.07 -6.19 6.12
C PHE A 65 4.69 -7.58 6.04
N GLN A 66 3.91 -8.62 6.25
CA GLN A 66 4.37 -10.01 6.25
C GLN A 66 4.11 -10.68 4.90
N ARG A 67 5.05 -11.49 4.45
CA ARG A 67 5.01 -12.20 3.16
C ARG A 67 5.36 -13.69 3.36
N ARG A 68 5.26 -14.48 2.28
CA ARG A 68 5.70 -15.89 2.28
C ARG A 68 7.22 -16.07 2.33
N ILE A 69 7.96 -14.99 2.15
CA ILE A 69 9.41 -14.91 2.31
C ILE A 69 9.73 -13.96 3.46
N PRO A 70 10.89 -14.09 4.12
CA PRO A 70 11.31 -13.12 5.13
C PRO A 70 11.48 -11.73 4.53
N VAL A 71 11.17 -10.70 5.31
CA VAL A 71 11.33 -9.29 4.92
C VAL A 71 12.25 -8.61 5.93
N ASN A 72 13.41 -8.15 5.48
CA ASN A 72 14.37 -7.48 6.36
C ASN A 72 13.86 -6.14 6.84
N LEU A 73 13.21 -5.39 5.95
CA LEU A 73 12.64 -4.08 6.25
C LEU A 73 11.40 -3.85 5.38
N ALA A 74 10.29 -3.47 6.00
CA ALA A 74 9.13 -2.93 5.32
C ALA A 74 8.81 -1.55 5.87
N GLU A 75 8.69 -0.57 4.98
CA GLU A 75 8.30 0.80 5.29
C GLU A 75 7.12 1.18 4.40
N CYS A 76 6.13 1.83 4.98
CA CYS A 76 4.99 2.36 4.25
C CYS A 76 4.71 3.79 4.71
N THR A 77 4.45 4.66 3.74
CA THR A 77 4.04 6.04 4.01
C THR A 77 2.74 6.29 3.26
N ILE A 78 1.71 6.71 3.99
CA ILE A 78 0.39 7.02 3.42
C ILE A 78 0.10 8.48 3.72
N MET A 79 -0.11 9.27 2.67
CA MET A 79 -0.46 10.69 2.78
C MET A 79 -1.95 10.87 2.49
N ILE A 80 -2.67 11.36 3.49
CA ILE A 80 -4.13 11.48 3.47
C ILE A 80 -4.50 12.96 3.54
N PRO A 81 -5.24 13.50 2.55
CA PRO A 81 -5.81 14.83 2.66
C PRO A 81 -6.73 14.96 3.87
N GLN A 82 -6.68 16.11 4.54
CA GLN A 82 -7.49 16.38 5.75
C GLN A 82 -9.00 16.19 5.58
N PHE A 83 -9.47 16.11 4.33
CA PHE A 83 -10.88 15.89 4.02
C PHE A 83 -11.38 14.48 4.33
N PHE A 84 -10.45 13.53 4.48
CA PHE A 84 -10.77 12.12 4.69
C PHE A 84 -10.37 11.69 6.09
N THR A 85 -11.28 10.96 6.74
CA THR A 85 -10.99 10.29 8.00
C THR A 85 -11.10 8.78 7.78
N PHE A 86 -10.08 8.05 8.22
CA PHE A 86 -10.06 6.58 8.15
C PHE A 86 -9.96 5.96 9.55
N ASN A 87 -10.70 4.90 9.75
CA ASN A 87 -10.45 3.97 10.83
C ASN A 87 -9.27 3.08 10.44
N LYS A 88 -8.31 2.93 11.34
CA LYS A 88 -7.10 2.13 11.12
C LYS A 88 -7.14 0.92 12.03
N LYS A 89 -7.04 -0.25 11.45
CA LYS A 89 -7.02 -1.51 12.17
C LYS A 89 -5.71 -2.26 11.88
N VAL A 90 -4.93 -2.49 12.93
CA VAL A 90 -3.70 -3.30 12.84
C VAL A 90 -4.07 -4.74 13.16
N ASN A 91 -3.72 -5.65 12.26
CA ASN A 91 -3.88 -7.09 12.42
C ASN A 91 -2.51 -7.76 12.55
N GLY A 92 -2.55 -9.03 13.01
CA GLY A 92 -1.36 -9.87 13.17
C GLY A 92 -0.70 -9.72 14.54
N SER A 93 0.38 -10.48 14.74
CA SER A 93 1.08 -10.59 16.02
C SER A 93 2.39 -9.80 16.08
N LEU A 94 2.82 -9.23 14.96
CA LEU A 94 4.08 -8.50 14.90
C LEU A 94 3.88 -7.04 15.31
N HIS A 95 4.84 -6.51 16.05
CA HIS A 95 4.85 -5.10 16.40
C HIS A 95 5.25 -4.27 15.20
N VAL A 96 4.42 -3.31 14.83
CA VAL A 96 4.67 -2.35 13.75
C VAL A 96 4.87 -0.98 14.39
N ASP A 97 6.02 -0.36 14.17
CA ASP A 97 6.27 1.01 14.57
C ASP A 97 5.37 1.95 13.76
N TYR A 98 4.65 2.81 14.44
CA TYR A 98 3.71 3.72 13.82
C TYR A 98 3.90 5.14 14.32
N SER A 99 3.90 6.09 13.38
CA SER A 99 3.91 7.52 13.69
C SER A 99 3.01 8.28 12.72
N VAL A 100 2.40 9.36 13.22
CA VAL A 100 1.62 10.31 12.41
C VAL A 100 2.35 11.64 12.37
N ILE A 101 2.45 12.21 11.20
CA ILE A 101 2.95 13.56 11.00
C ILE A 101 1.84 14.37 10.36
N GLU A 102 1.42 15.43 11.04
CA GLU A 102 0.56 16.45 10.44
C GLU A 102 1.45 17.43 9.69
N ASP A 103 1.29 17.47 8.36
CA ASP A 103 1.99 18.46 7.55
C ASP A 103 1.19 19.76 7.57
N SER A 104 1.79 20.80 8.14
CA SER A 104 1.20 22.15 8.19
C SER A 104 1.25 22.89 6.87
N SER A 105 1.83 22.30 5.82
CA SER A 105 1.85 22.91 4.50
C SER A 105 0.43 22.96 3.91
N SER A 106 0.07 24.13 3.40
CA SER A 106 -1.23 24.36 2.76
C SER A 106 -1.08 24.13 1.25
N ILE A 107 -1.74 23.10 0.73
CA ILE A 107 -1.72 22.73 -0.69
C ILE A 107 -2.95 23.36 -1.36
N PRO A 108 -2.78 24.29 -2.33
CA PRO A 108 -3.92 24.91 -3.00
C PRO A 108 -4.65 23.90 -3.93
N ILE A 109 -5.98 23.99 -3.95
CA ILE A 109 -6.80 23.24 -4.91
C ILE A 109 -6.92 24.08 -6.18
N PRO A 110 -6.43 23.60 -7.34
CA PRO A 110 -6.47 24.35 -8.58
C PRO A 110 -7.89 24.80 -8.95
N GLY A 111 -8.04 26.09 -9.33
CA GLY A 111 -9.34 26.64 -9.74
C GLY A 111 -10.28 27.01 -8.60
N THR A 112 -9.83 26.96 -7.35
CA THR A 112 -10.61 27.31 -6.16
C THR A 112 -9.84 28.24 -5.24
N SER A 113 -10.52 28.83 -4.22
CA SER A 113 -9.87 29.55 -3.11
C SER A 113 -9.53 28.64 -1.93
N TYR A 114 -9.74 27.35 -2.04
CA TYR A 114 -9.50 26.39 -0.96
C TYR A 114 -8.11 25.79 -1.03
N SER A 115 -7.63 25.41 0.14
CA SER A 115 -6.39 24.65 0.31
C SER A 115 -6.61 23.53 1.33
N TYR A 116 -5.72 22.56 1.36
CA TYR A 116 -5.76 21.43 2.29
C TYR A 116 -4.38 21.10 2.82
N SER A 117 -4.35 20.44 3.97
CA SER A 117 -3.15 19.85 4.56
C SER A 117 -3.17 18.32 4.41
N LEU A 118 -2.02 17.69 4.60
CA LEU A 118 -1.88 16.25 4.57
C LEU A 118 -1.61 15.72 5.99
N TYR A 119 -2.24 14.60 6.31
CA TYR A 119 -1.80 13.73 7.38
C TYR A 119 -0.95 12.61 6.79
N THR A 120 0.23 12.40 7.35
CA THR A 120 1.16 11.39 6.88
C THR A 120 1.30 10.30 7.93
N ASP A 121 0.79 9.14 7.63
CA ASP A 121 1.00 7.93 8.41
C ASP A 121 2.28 7.25 7.94
N LYS A 122 3.15 6.91 8.88
CA LYS A 122 4.37 6.15 8.61
C LYS A 122 4.38 4.87 9.43
N PHE A 123 4.60 3.79 8.76
CA PHE A 123 4.75 2.45 9.33
C PHE A 123 6.12 1.91 9.00
N LYS A 124 6.70 1.22 9.98
CA LYS A 124 8.00 0.57 9.81
C LYS A 124 8.04 -0.71 10.62
N ILE A 125 8.58 -1.74 10.03
CA ILE A 125 8.85 -3.01 10.70
C ILE A 125 10.10 -3.65 10.09
N ALA A 126 10.94 -4.24 10.92
CA ALA A 126 12.15 -4.93 10.51
C ALA A 126 12.12 -6.41 10.92
N ASP A 127 12.98 -7.20 10.28
CA ASP A 127 13.22 -8.62 10.59
C ASP A 127 11.93 -9.47 10.65
N VAL A 128 11.04 -9.24 9.67
CA VAL A 128 9.75 -9.91 9.59
C VAL A 128 9.94 -11.34 9.11
N PRO A 129 9.56 -12.36 9.91
CA PRO A 129 9.67 -13.76 9.49
C PRO A 129 8.69 -14.08 8.36
N ALA A 130 9.06 -15.06 7.53
CA ALA A 130 8.14 -15.58 6.53
C ALA A 130 6.88 -16.13 7.20
N PHE A 131 5.72 -15.80 6.64
CA PHE A 131 4.46 -16.38 7.08
C PHE A 131 4.39 -17.86 6.67
N LYS A 132 4.18 -18.73 7.65
CA LYS A 132 3.98 -20.15 7.42
C LYS A 132 2.50 -20.45 7.42
N VAL A 133 2.02 -21.01 6.32
CA VAL A 133 0.63 -21.45 6.22
C VAL A 133 0.45 -22.70 7.07
N GLU A 134 -0.47 -22.66 8.01
CA GLU A 134 -0.84 -23.81 8.83
C GLU A 134 -2.00 -24.60 8.20
N PRO A 135 -2.05 -25.93 8.39
CA PRO A 135 -3.21 -26.73 7.98
C PRO A 135 -4.50 -26.19 8.61
N TYR A 136 -5.60 -26.24 7.86
CA TYR A 136 -6.94 -25.82 8.29
C TYR A 136 -7.16 -24.31 8.43
N VAL A 137 -6.22 -23.48 7.99
CA VAL A 137 -6.43 -22.03 7.91
C VAL A 137 -6.99 -21.67 6.53
N TYR A 138 -8.28 -21.31 6.45
CA TYR A 138 -8.95 -20.98 5.19
C TYR A 138 -8.62 -19.58 4.70
N ASN A 139 -8.50 -18.61 5.59
CA ASN A 139 -8.20 -17.22 5.25
C ASN A 139 -6.91 -16.77 5.92
N THR A 140 -5.80 -16.96 5.23
CA THR A 140 -4.47 -16.62 5.73
C THR A 140 -4.25 -15.10 5.87
N SER A 141 -4.97 -14.26 5.10
CA SER A 141 -4.79 -12.80 5.12
C SER A 141 -5.15 -12.20 6.48
N GLN A 142 -6.09 -12.80 7.22
CA GLN A 142 -6.48 -12.33 8.56
C GLN A 142 -5.39 -12.49 9.63
N TYR A 143 -4.41 -13.35 9.39
CA TYR A 143 -3.30 -13.63 10.32
C TYR A 143 -2.02 -12.91 9.94
N LEU A 144 -1.96 -12.33 8.74
CA LEU A 144 -0.82 -11.54 8.31
C LEU A 144 -0.75 -10.23 9.08
N SER A 145 0.46 -9.81 9.41
CA SER A 145 0.66 -8.47 9.96
C SER A 145 0.40 -7.42 8.87
N ALA A 146 -0.66 -6.66 9.09
CA ALA A 146 -1.19 -5.70 8.14
C ALA A 146 -1.85 -4.51 8.82
N VAL A 147 -2.00 -3.43 8.10
CA VAL A 147 -2.84 -2.29 8.47
C VAL A 147 -3.95 -2.15 7.41
N HIS A 148 -5.19 -2.11 7.90
CA HIS A 148 -6.39 -1.91 7.10
C HIS A 148 -6.90 -0.49 7.31
N TYR A 149 -7.37 0.12 6.23
CA TYR A 149 -7.94 1.45 6.22
C TYR A 149 -9.39 1.39 5.77
N ASP A 150 -10.30 1.71 6.67
CA ASP A 150 -11.73 1.83 6.37
C ASP A 150 -12.12 3.30 6.40
N ILE A 151 -12.69 3.83 5.32
CA ILE A 151 -13.14 5.21 5.29
C ILE A 151 -14.26 5.41 6.33
N ARG A 152 -14.08 6.40 7.19
CA ARG A 152 -15.06 6.78 8.20
C ARG A 152 -15.91 7.96 7.75
N SER A 153 -15.26 9.00 7.25
CA SER A 153 -15.98 10.19 6.79
C SER A 153 -15.20 10.94 5.72
N MET A 154 -15.93 11.69 4.93
CA MET A 154 -15.44 12.59 3.91
C MET A 154 -16.10 13.96 4.11
N ASN A 155 -15.29 15.02 4.21
CA ASN A 155 -15.77 16.38 4.33
C ASN A 155 -15.00 17.32 3.42
N ILE A 156 -15.49 17.51 2.21
CA ILE A 156 -14.92 18.45 1.22
C ILE A 156 -15.76 19.71 1.23
N PRO A 157 -15.23 20.86 1.70
CA PRO A 157 -16.00 22.09 1.86
C PRO A 157 -16.70 22.53 0.58
N GLY A 158 -18.00 22.75 0.66
CA GLY A 158 -18.84 23.20 -0.46
C GLY A 158 -19.16 22.14 -1.52
N ILE A 159 -18.68 20.90 -1.35
CA ILE A 159 -18.91 19.80 -2.31
C ILE A 159 -19.68 18.65 -1.65
N VAL A 160 -19.13 18.05 -0.59
CA VAL A 160 -19.75 16.87 0.05
C VAL A 160 -19.32 16.77 1.52
N THR A 161 -20.28 16.38 2.34
CA THR A 161 -20.04 15.91 3.72
C THR A 161 -20.78 14.61 3.89
N GLU A 162 -20.05 13.52 4.16
CA GLU A 162 -20.61 12.18 4.28
C GLU A 162 -19.92 11.45 5.43
N ASP A 163 -20.71 10.80 6.28
CA ASP A 163 -20.24 9.95 7.36
C ASP A 163 -20.66 8.51 7.07
N PHE A 164 -19.67 7.63 6.89
CA PHE A 164 -19.88 6.21 6.59
C PHE A 164 -19.94 5.35 7.86
N SER A 165 -19.78 5.96 9.05
CA SER A 165 -19.92 5.25 10.32
C SER A 165 -21.39 4.97 10.60
N VAL A 166 -21.81 3.72 10.41
CA VAL A 166 -23.16 3.28 10.74
C VAL A 166 -23.21 2.97 12.23
N ALA A 167 -23.98 3.73 13.00
CA ALA A 167 -24.27 3.40 14.38
C ALA A 167 -25.29 2.24 14.46
N TRP A 168 -25.08 1.29 15.39
CA TRP A 168 -25.99 0.13 15.61
C TRP A 168 -27.48 0.48 15.66
N PRO A 169 -27.91 1.61 16.26
CA PRO A 169 -29.32 2.00 16.26
C PRO A 169 -29.91 2.25 14.88
N SER A 170 -29.11 2.62 13.86
CA SER A 170 -29.60 2.86 12.50
C SER A 170 -29.73 1.59 11.65
N VAL A 171 -29.21 0.46 12.13
CA VAL A 171 -29.35 -0.85 11.46
C VAL A 171 -30.68 -1.51 11.78
N ASP A 172 -31.26 -1.20 12.94
CA ASP A 172 -32.55 -1.79 13.39
C ASP A 172 -33.79 -1.08 12.79
N GLU A 173 -33.60 0.04 12.06
CA GLU A 173 -34.70 0.81 11.45
C GLU A 173 -34.97 0.44 9.96
N ASN A 174 -34.23 -0.52 9.38
CA ASN A 174 -34.42 -1.07 8.05
C ASN A 174 -34.77 -2.55 8.14
#